data_7386e5d5ba8461b3b17daa7f403a8e2a
#
_entry.id   7386e5d5ba8461b3b17daa7f403a8e2a
#
_cell.length_a   1.000
_cell.length_b   1.000
_cell.length_c   1.000
_cell.angle_alpha   90.00
_cell.angle_beta   90.00
_cell.angle_gamma   90.00
#
_symmetry.space_group_name_H-M   'P 1'
#
loop_
_entity.id
_entity.type
_entity.pdbx_description
1 polymer ?
#
loop_
_entity_poly.entity_id
_entity_poly.type
_entity_poly.pdbx_seq_one_letter_code
_entity_poly.pdbx_strand_id
1 'polypeptide(L)'
;PNICECAIIESAFVMPMDFTYKMIEPIFNLSYCLISKKWFSKLQFKSLKLKKSLFALYYEDTCKITKDNLIAFMKSNSNYEVKNTLSHTKAKTLVLVGSKERPIMKKSATKIVHLIPNSELEALQGYYHGDISINHADDYVERVKRLVR
;
A
#
# COMPACT_ATOMS: atom_id res chain seq x y z
N PRO A 1 7.53 -23.44 0.86
CA PRO A 1 8.14 -23.44 -0.46
C PRO A 1 8.73 -22.05 -0.71
N ASN A 2 9.98 -21.98 -1.20
CA ASN A 2 10.56 -20.72 -1.68
C ASN A 2 9.88 -20.38 -3.00
N ILE A 3 9.08 -19.31 -3.01
CA ILE A 3 8.34 -18.86 -4.21
C ILE A 3 9.21 -17.92 -5.03
N CYS A 4 10.14 -17.21 -4.39
CA CYS A 4 11.07 -16.27 -5.03
C CYS A 4 12.40 -16.22 -4.27
N GLU A 5 13.45 -15.78 -4.95
CA GLU A 5 14.78 -15.54 -4.39
C GLU A 5 14.91 -14.14 -3.80
N CYS A 6 14.23 -13.18 -4.42
CA CYS A 6 14.22 -11.77 -4.00
C CYS A 6 12.78 -11.24 -3.92
N ALA A 7 12.53 -10.30 -3.00
CA ALA A 7 11.25 -9.62 -2.84
C ALA A 7 11.43 -8.13 -2.53
N ILE A 8 10.57 -7.30 -3.08
CA ILE A 8 10.44 -5.89 -2.66
C ILE A 8 9.06 -5.72 -2.04
N ILE A 9 9.01 -5.13 -0.85
CA ILE A 9 7.78 -4.80 -0.14
C ILE A 9 7.73 -3.28 0.02
N GLU A 10 6.90 -2.62 -0.78
CA GLU A 10 6.73 -1.17 -0.73
C GLU A 10 5.46 -0.80 0.02
N SER A 11 5.57 0.14 0.96
CA SER A 11 4.42 0.80 1.60
C SER A 11 3.37 -0.17 2.15
N ALA A 12 3.80 -1.33 2.67
CA ALA A 12 2.89 -2.36 3.14
C ALA A 12 2.28 -1.99 4.50
N PHE A 13 0.96 -2.24 4.64
CA PHE A 13 0.23 -2.07 5.88
C PHE A 13 -0.05 -3.44 6.51
N VAL A 14 0.47 -3.67 7.72
CA VAL A 14 0.43 -4.99 8.38
C VAL A 14 0.03 -4.93 9.86
N MET A 15 -0.64 -3.86 10.25
CA MET A 15 -1.09 -3.65 11.63
C MET A 15 -2.61 -3.45 11.68
N PRO A 16 -3.37 -4.28 12.39
CA PRO A 16 -4.82 -4.12 12.51
C PRO A 16 -5.21 -2.75 13.07
N MET A 17 -6.30 -2.19 12.56
CA MET A 17 -6.93 -0.95 13.01
C MET A 17 -8.39 -1.21 13.37
N ASP A 18 -8.65 -1.74 14.55
CA ASP A 18 -9.98 -2.19 14.98
C ASP A 18 -11.07 -1.10 14.87
N PHE A 19 -10.73 0.12 15.27
CA PHE A 19 -11.69 1.24 15.16
C PHE A 19 -12.01 1.55 13.70
N THR A 20 -10.99 1.61 12.83
CA THR A 20 -11.20 1.83 11.39
C THR A 20 -12.04 0.70 10.79
N TYR A 21 -11.73 -0.55 11.10
CA TYR A 21 -12.48 -1.72 10.65
C TYR A 21 -13.97 -1.63 10.97
N LYS A 22 -14.32 -1.26 12.21
CA LYS A 22 -15.72 -1.09 12.64
C LYS A 22 -16.44 0.05 11.92
N MET A 23 -15.71 1.11 11.57
CA MET A 23 -16.28 2.31 10.94
C MET A 23 -16.42 2.21 9.41
N ILE A 24 -15.76 1.26 8.76
CA ILE A 24 -15.79 1.13 7.30
C ILE A 24 -17.22 0.99 6.78
N GLU A 25 -17.96 0.01 7.28
CA GLU A 25 -19.30 -0.29 6.77
C GLU A 25 -20.29 0.88 6.94
N PRO A 26 -20.46 1.47 8.13
CA PRO A 26 -21.37 2.61 8.28
C PRO A 26 -20.94 3.82 7.42
N ILE A 27 -19.61 4.11 7.31
CA ILE A 27 -19.13 5.21 6.50
C ILE A 27 -19.44 4.96 5.01
N PHE A 28 -19.14 3.77 4.47
CA PHE A 28 -19.39 3.50 3.06
C PHE A 28 -20.88 3.33 2.75
N ASN A 29 -21.70 2.86 3.66
CA ASN A 29 -23.16 2.84 3.47
C ASN A 29 -23.72 4.24 3.25
N LEU A 30 -23.16 5.25 3.91
CA LEU A 30 -23.58 6.64 3.77
C LEU A 30 -22.94 7.36 2.58
N SER A 31 -21.66 7.09 2.31
CA SER A 31 -20.84 7.90 1.38
C SER A 31 -20.53 7.23 0.03
N TYR A 32 -20.91 5.97 -0.17
CA TYR A 32 -20.57 5.23 -1.40
C TYR A 32 -21.06 5.93 -2.68
N CYS A 33 -22.24 6.56 -2.66
CA CYS A 33 -22.76 7.28 -3.82
C CYS A 33 -21.85 8.44 -4.29
N LEU A 34 -20.92 8.88 -3.46
CA LEU A 34 -19.98 9.95 -3.79
C LEU A 34 -18.84 9.48 -4.70
N ILE A 35 -18.48 8.19 -4.70
CA ILE A 35 -17.34 7.69 -5.48
C ILE A 35 -17.52 7.90 -6.99
N SER A 36 -18.76 7.84 -7.49
CA SER A 36 -19.10 8.11 -8.89
C SER A 36 -19.20 9.61 -9.22
N LYS A 37 -19.10 10.49 -8.23
CA LYS A 37 -19.13 11.94 -8.46
C LYS A 37 -17.74 12.45 -8.84
N LYS A 38 -17.60 12.97 -10.04
CA LYS A 38 -16.31 13.41 -10.60
C LYS A 38 -15.56 14.41 -9.72
N TRP A 39 -16.26 15.31 -9.02
CA TRP A 39 -15.64 16.27 -8.10
C TRP A 39 -15.01 15.56 -6.89
N PHE A 40 -15.70 14.55 -6.33
CA PHE A 40 -15.23 13.77 -5.19
C PHE A 40 -14.02 12.89 -5.60
N SER A 41 -14.12 12.20 -6.75
CA SER A 41 -13.00 11.44 -7.30
C SER A 41 -11.77 12.30 -7.57
N LYS A 42 -11.94 13.57 -8.04
CA LYS A 42 -10.82 14.51 -8.19
C LYS A 42 -10.15 14.83 -6.85
N LEU A 43 -10.95 15.01 -5.79
CA LEU A 43 -10.42 15.28 -4.44
C LEU A 43 -9.62 14.08 -3.91
N GLN A 44 -10.17 12.87 -4.03
CA GLN A 44 -9.47 11.63 -3.66
C GLN A 44 -8.19 11.44 -4.47
N PHE A 45 -8.26 11.57 -5.80
CA PHE A 45 -7.12 11.44 -6.69
C PHE A 45 -5.97 12.40 -6.34
N LYS A 46 -6.30 13.65 -6.00
CA LYS A 46 -5.32 14.63 -5.54
C LYS A 46 -4.60 14.19 -4.26
N SER A 47 -5.30 13.52 -3.35
CA SER A 47 -4.71 13.01 -2.11
C SER A 47 -3.74 11.86 -2.33
N LEU A 48 -3.93 11.07 -3.41
CA LEU A 48 -3.06 9.95 -3.79
C LEU A 48 -1.73 10.37 -4.43
N LYS A 49 -1.56 11.66 -4.76
CA LYS A 49 -0.33 12.22 -5.38
C LYS A 49 0.07 11.54 -6.71
N LEU A 50 -0.89 11.00 -7.44
CA LEU A 50 -0.68 10.36 -8.73
C LEU A 50 -0.47 11.40 -9.86
N LYS A 51 0.16 10.96 -10.96
CA LYS A 51 0.31 11.78 -12.17
C LYS A 51 -1.07 12.14 -12.74
N LYS A 52 -1.27 13.41 -13.09
CA LYS A 52 -2.57 13.93 -13.58
C LYS A 52 -3.12 13.16 -14.78
N SER A 53 -2.25 12.64 -15.64
CA SER A 53 -2.63 11.81 -16.81
C SER A 53 -3.38 10.53 -16.44
N LEU A 54 -3.22 10.02 -15.21
CA LEU A 54 -3.90 8.81 -14.74
C LEU A 54 -5.33 9.05 -14.24
N PHE A 55 -5.79 10.31 -14.16
CA PHE A 55 -7.11 10.60 -13.59
C PHE A 55 -8.27 9.96 -14.35
N ALA A 56 -8.21 9.94 -15.69
CA ALA A 56 -9.29 9.36 -16.50
C ALA A 56 -9.46 7.86 -16.19
N LEU A 57 -8.36 7.12 -16.19
CA LEU A 57 -8.33 5.70 -15.85
C LEU A 57 -8.79 5.45 -14.40
N TYR A 58 -8.23 6.20 -13.45
CA TYR A 58 -8.64 6.13 -12.05
C TYR A 58 -10.15 6.32 -11.86
N TYR A 59 -10.74 7.34 -12.52
CA TYR A 59 -12.16 7.63 -12.40
C TYR A 59 -13.02 6.52 -13.00
N GLU A 60 -12.65 6.03 -14.19
CA GLU A 60 -13.34 4.92 -14.86
C GLU A 60 -13.35 3.67 -13.97
N ASP A 61 -12.19 3.27 -13.44
CA ASP A 61 -12.08 2.09 -12.58
C ASP A 61 -12.81 2.28 -11.25
N THR A 62 -12.73 3.47 -10.65
CA THR A 62 -13.46 3.77 -9.42
C THR A 62 -14.97 3.61 -9.59
N CYS A 63 -15.52 4.02 -10.75
CA CYS A 63 -16.95 3.87 -11.04
C CYS A 63 -17.41 2.42 -11.22
N LYS A 64 -16.50 1.48 -11.51
CA LYS A 64 -16.79 0.05 -11.66
C LYS A 64 -16.82 -0.71 -10.32
N ILE A 65 -16.23 -0.13 -9.27
CA ILE A 65 -16.15 -0.78 -7.95
C ILE A 65 -17.54 -0.82 -7.31
N THR A 66 -18.03 -2.00 -6.98
CA THR A 66 -19.28 -2.15 -6.23
C THR A 66 -19.09 -1.79 -4.75
N LYS A 67 -20.18 -1.39 -4.08
CA LYS A 67 -20.15 -1.05 -2.65
C LYS A 67 -19.63 -2.21 -1.81
N ASP A 68 -20.12 -3.41 -2.07
CA ASP A 68 -19.76 -4.59 -1.28
C ASP A 68 -18.29 -4.97 -1.47
N ASN A 69 -17.78 -4.90 -2.69
CA ASN A 69 -16.36 -5.12 -2.95
C ASN A 69 -15.47 -4.08 -2.28
N LEU A 70 -15.88 -2.81 -2.30
CA LEU A 70 -15.13 -1.74 -1.63
C LEU A 70 -15.09 -1.95 -0.11
N ILE A 71 -16.24 -2.26 0.51
CA ILE A 71 -16.31 -2.56 1.94
C ILE A 71 -15.46 -3.78 2.30
N ALA A 72 -15.60 -4.88 1.55
CA ALA A 72 -14.83 -6.10 1.78
C ALA A 72 -13.31 -5.86 1.69
N PHE A 73 -12.86 -5.15 0.64
CA PHE A 73 -11.46 -4.78 0.45
C PHE A 73 -10.93 -3.91 1.60
N MET A 74 -11.66 -2.87 1.97
CA MET A 74 -11.25 -1.97 3.04
C MET A 74 -11.23 -2.66 4.42
N LYS A 75 -12.20 -3.54 4.68
CA LYS A 75 -12.21 -4.36 5.90
C LYS A 75 -11.02 -5.33 5.95
N SER A 76 -10.75 -6.04 4.86
CA SER A 76 -9.60 -6.95 4.78
C SER A 76 -8.28 -6.23 5.02
N ASN A 77 -8.09 -5.07 4.40
CA ASN A 77 -6.89 -4.26 4.62
C ASN A 77 -6.76 -3.77 6.06
N SER A 78 -7.84 -3.25 6.66
CA SER A 78 -7.77 -2.68 8.02
C SER A 78 -7.67 -3.73 9.12
N ASN A 79 -7.98 -4.99 8.85
CA ASN A 79 -7.86 -6.10 9.79
C ASN A 79 -6.69 -7.05 9.47
N TYR A 80 -5.85 -6.71 8.47
CA TYR A 80 -4.73 -7.56 8.11
C TYR A 80 -3.64 -7.48 9.18
N GLU A 81 -3.19 -8.66 9.61
CA GLU A 81 -2.02 -8.82 10.46
C GLU A 81 -0.99 -9.74 9.79
N VAL A 82 0.26 -9.31 9.81
CA VAL A 82 1.35 -10.11 9.28
C VAL A 82 1.51 -11.41 10.07
N LYS A 83 1.63 -12.53 9.35
CA LYS A 83 1.78 -13.86 9.96
C LYS A 83 3.21 -14.12 10.37
N ASN A 84 3.40 -14.75 11.51
CA ASN A 84 4.73 -15.17 12.02
C ASN A 84 5.46 -16.14 11.08
N THR A 85 4.73 -16.81 10.17
CA THR A 85 5.32 -17.67 9.13
C THR A 85 6.28 -16.94 8.19
N LEU A 86 6.24 -15.61 8.12
CA LEU A 86 7.23 -14.82 7.38
C LEU A 86 8.65 -14.96 7.94
N SER A 87 8.82 -15.36 9.19
CA SER A 87 10.14 -15.68 9.78
C SER A 87 10.86 -16.84 9.06
N HIS A 88 10.12 -17.65 8.31
CA HIS A 88 10.68 -18.76 7.50
C HIS A 88 11.06 -18.32 6.08
N THR A 89 10.88 -17.04 5.73
CA THR A 89 11.22 -16.49 4.41
C THR A 89 12.72 -16.51 4.20
N LYS A 90 13.17 -17.13 3.10
CA LYS A 90 14.58 -17.19 2.70
C LYS A 90 14.95 -16.14 1.65
N ALA A 91 13.94 -15.51 1.02
CA ALA A 91 14.15 -14.48 0.01
C ALA A 91 14.92 -13.28 0.57
N LYS A 92 15.88 -12.76 -0.18
CA LYS A 92 16.49 -11.46 0.09
C LYS A 92 15.41 -10.38 -0.09
N THR A 93 15.06 -9.67 0.98
CA THR A 93 13.88 -8.80 0.99
C THR A 93 14.26 -7.35 1.22
N LEU A 94 13.83 -6.46 0.34
CA LEU A 94 13.96 -5.02 0.50
C LEU A 94 12.60 -4.42 0.88
N VAL A 95 12.52 -3.78 2.05
CA VAL A 95 11.31 -3.12 2.52
C VAL A 95 11.47 -1.61 2.32
N LEU A 96 10.57 -1.02 1.54
CA LEU A 96 10.59 0.41 1.20
C LEU A 96 9.44 1.14 1.89
N VAL A 97 9.74 2.30 2.48
CA VAL A 97 8.72 3.19 3.07
C VAL A 97 9.08 4.65 2.84
N GLY A 98 8.11 5.46 2.39
CA GLY A 98 8.30 6.88 2.19
C GLY A 98 8.39 7.66 3.52
N SER A 99 9.30 8.63 3.61
CA SER A 99 9.44 9.46 4.83
C SER A 99 8.21 10.32 5.11
N LYS A 100 7.38 10.61 4.09
CA LYS A 100 6.12 11.36 4.19
C LYS A 100 4.90 10.46 4.41
N GLU A 101 5.08 9.16 4.55
CA GLU A 101 3.99 8.25 4.90
C GLU A 101 3.54 8.40 6.36
N ARG A 102 2.32 7.95 6.63
CA ARG A 102 1.75 7.93 7.98
C ARG A 102 2.61 7.10 8.94
N PRO A 103 2.70 7.48 10.23
CA PRO A 103 3.51 6.74 11.21
C PRO A 103 3.22 5.24 11.28
N ILE A 104 1.96 4.83 11.06
CA ILE A 104 1.57 3.43 11.08
C ILE A 104 2.19 2.61 9.93
N MET A 105 2.45 3.23 8.77
CA MET A 105 3.14 2.59 7.65
C MET A 105 4.61 2.34 7.99
N LYS A 106 5.26 3.32 8.63
CA LYS A 106 6.65 3.18 9.11
C LYS A 106 6.77 2.08 10.16
N LYS A 107 5.83 2.02 11.11
CA LYS A 107 5.76 0.93 12.10
C LYS A 107 5.54 -0.43 11.44
N SER A 108 4.69 -0.49 10.40
CA SER A 108 4.47 -1.72 9.63
C SER A 108 5.74 -2.18 8.92
N ALA A 109 6.47 -1.27 8.27
CA ALA A 109 7.75 -1.58 7.63
C ALA A 109 8.77 -2.11 8.65
N THR A 110 8.90 -1.49 9.81
CA THR A 110 9.74 -1.98 10.91
C THR A 110 9.32 -3.38 11.39
N LYS A 111 8.01 -3.63 11.56
CA LYS A 111 7.49 -4.96 11.96
C LYS A 111 7.86 -6.04 10.93
N ILE A 112 7.75 -5.73 9.63
CA ILE A 112 8.12 -6.66 8.54
C ILE A 112 9.60 -7.03 8.61
N VAL A 113 10.48 -6.04 8.72
CA VAL A 113 11.94 -6.27 8.78
C VAL A 113 12.34 -7.08 10.02
N HIS A 114 11.68 -6.88 11.15
CA HIS A 114 11.92 -7.72 12.34
C HIS A 114 11.47 -9.19 12.15
N LEU A 115 10.50 -9.45 11.29
CA LEU A 115 9.98 -10.78 11.04
C LEU A 115 10.77 -11.54 9.97
N ILE A 116 11.26 -10.88 8.94
CA ILE A 116 11.96 -11.51 7.81
C ILE A 116 13.47 -11.45 8.05
N PRO A 117 14.14 -12.59 8.29
CA PRO A 117 15.56 -12.63 8.71
C PRO A 117 16.53 -11.98 7.70
N ASN A 118 16.27 -12.17 6.39
CA ASN A 118 17.11 -11.64 5.31
C ASN A 118 16.43 -10.41 4.67
N SER A 119 16.24 -9.36 5.47
CA SER A 119 15.55 -8.14 5.00
C SER A 119 16.27 -6.87 5.40
N GLU A 120 16.16 -5.85 4.55
CA GLU A 120 16.66 -4.49 4.76
C GLU A 120 15.51 -3.48 4.68
N LEU A 121 15.56 -2.44 5.52
CA LEU A 121 14.63 -1.32 5.49
C LEU A 121 15.30 -0.10 4.85
N GLU A 122 14.68 0.46 3.81
CA GLU A 122 15.07 1.73 3.23
C GLU A 122 13.95 2.76 3.38
N ALA A 123 14.22 3.85 4.12
CA ALA A 123 13.32 4.99 4.27
C ALA A 123 13.60 6.02 3.16
N LEU A 124 12.70 6.14 2.21
CA LEU A 124 12.82 7.00 1.04
C LEU A 124 12.50 8.46 1.39
N GLN A 125 13.51 9.33 1.39
CA GLN A 125 13.36 10.73 1.76
C GLN A 125 12.51 11.50 0.74
N GLY A 126 11.45 12.18 1.23
CA GLY A 126 10.56 12.99 0.41
C GLY A 126 9.42 12.21 -0.27
N TYR A 127 9.42 10.88 -0.24
CA TYR A 127 8.44 10.02 -0.91
C TYR A 127 7.17 9.82 -0.09
N TYR A 128 6.06 9.71 -0.80
CA TYR A 128 4.74 9.36 -0.27
C TYR A 128 4.46 7.86 -0.40
N HIS A 129 3.25 7.44 -0.03
CA HIS A 129 2.79 6.06 -0.12
C HIS A 129 2.74 5.56 -1.58
N GLY A 130 3.43 4.47 -1.89
CA GLY A 130 3.50 3.89 -3.24
C GLY A 130 4.19 4.78 -4.29
N ASP A 131 4.89 5.81 -3.86
CA ASP A 131 5.38 6.87 -4.74
C ASP A 131 6.52 6.41 -5.65
N ILE A 132 7.40 5.54 -5.15
CA ILE A 132 8.58 5.13 -5.91
C ILE A 132 8.19 4.27 -7.12
N SER A 133 7.34 3.27 -6.96
CA SER A 133 6.93 2.40 -8.07
C SER A 133 6.05 3.13 -9.10
N ILE A 134 5.22 4.09 -8.66
CA ILE A 134 4.26 4.76 -9.54
C ILE A 134 4.87 5.97 -10.23
N ASN A 135 5.63 6.80 -9.52
CA ASN A 135 6.10 8.08 -10.01
C ASN A 135 7.59 8.13 -10.34
N HIS A 136 8.40 7.19 -9.80
CA HIS A 136 9.86 7.18 -9.88
C HIS A 136 10.37 5.80 -10.35
N ALA A 137 9.86 5.32 -11.50
CA ALA A 137 10.12 3.97 -12.01
C ALA A 137 11.62 3.67 -12.20
N ASP A 138 12.41 4.63 -12.67
CA ASP A 138 13.85 4.45 -12.86
C ASP A 138 14.56 4.17 -11.53
N ASP A 139 14.20 4.93 -10.50
CA ASP A 139 14.72 4.78 -9.15
C ASP A 139 14.29 3.43 -8.50
N TYR A 140 13.07 2.98 -8.80
CA TYR A 140 12.61 1.65 -8.41
C TYR A 140 13.42 0.54 -9.11
N VAL A 141 13.62 0.66 -10.43
CA VAL A 141 14.37 -0.32 -11.23
C VAL A 141 15.83 -0.45 -10.77
N GLU A 142 16.48 0.65 -10.39
CA GLU A 142 17.85 0.59 -9.85
C GLU A 142 17.91 -0.23 -8.53
N ARG A 143 16.88 -0.12 -7.68
CA ARG A 143 16.79 -0.95 -6.46
C ARG A 143 16.57 -2.43 -6.78
N VAL A 144 15.71 -2.72 -7.77
CA VAL A 144 15.52 -4.10 -8.26
C VAL A 144 16.87 -4.68 -8.73
N LYS A 145 17.62 -3.95 -9.58
CA LYS A 145 18.92 -4.39 -10.07
C LYS A 145 19.93 -4.63 -8.94
N ARG A 146 19.92 -3.77 -7.92
CA ARG A 146 20.80 -3.92 -6.74
C ARG A 146 20.42 -5.15 -5.91
N LEU A 147 19.12 -5.43 -5.78
CA LEU A 147 18.62 -6.53 -4.97
C LEU A 147 18.94 -7.91 -5.59
N VAL A 148 18.88 -8.03 -6.92
CA VAL A 148 19.06 -9.30 -7.64
C VAL A 148 20.54 -9.62 -7.95
N ARG A 149 21.46 -8.70 -7.68
CA ARG A 149 22.92 -8.92 -7.73
C ARG A 149 23.40 -9.54 -6.42
#